data_f896d075d192ae165aacb3ce4fff0321
#
_entry.id   f896d075d192ae165aacb3ce4fff0321
#
_cell.length_a   1.000
_cell.length_b   1.000
_cell.length_c   1.000
_cell.angle_alpha   90.00
_cell.angle_beta   90.00
_cell.angle_gamma   90.00
#
_symmetry.space_group_name_H-M   'P 1'
#
loop_
_entity.id
_entity.type
_entity.pdbx_description
1 polymer ?
#
loop_
_entity_poly.entity_id
_entity_poly.type
_entity_poly.pdbx_seq_one_letter_code
_entity_poly.pdbx_strand_id
1 'polypeptide(L)'
;MNTALEFIKASPVFHIATVDGAKARVRPFGFIMKRNNTLYFCTHKTKDVYKQLKQNPDIEISDMGSNSTWLRIRGRIAFDETRESKAKAFEHMPDLLKIYPKGADDELFVTFYFSEAVATLFSFTEKPKNIPLF
;
A
#
# COMPACT_ATOMS: atom_id res chain seq x y z
N MET A 1 11.44 1.17 15.38
CA MET A 1 10.55 1.79 14.41
C MET A 1 9.20 2.03 15.04
N ASN A 2 8.79 3.29 15.06
CA ASN A 2 7.62 3.72 15.85
C ASN A 2 6.36 3.93 15.01
N THR A 3 6.48 3.93 13.66
CA THR A 3 5.34 4.11 12.77
C THR A 3 5.28 3.01 11.72
N ALA A 4 4.08 2.80 11.16
CA ALA A 4 3.88 1.83 10.11
C ALA A 4 4.74 2.15 8.87
N LEU A 5 4.81 3.42 8.50
CA LEU A 5 5.62 3.84 7.35
C LEU A 5 7.10 3.49 7.54
N GLU A 6 7.66 3.77 8.71
CA GLU A 6 9.05 3.41 9.02
C GLU A 6 9.26 1.90 8.94
N PHE A 7 8.31 1.13 9.47
CA PHE A 7 8.39 -0.33 9.45
C PHE A 7 8.43 -0.87 8.00
N ILE A 8 7.52 -0.38 7.15
CA ILE A 8 7.45 -0.84 5.75
C ILE A 8 8.68 -0.40 4.96
N LYS A 9 9.17 0.82 5.19
CA LYS A 9 10.36 1.32 4.49
C LYS A 9 11.63 0.51 4.79
N ALA A 10 11.67 -0.18 5.91
CA ALA A 10 12.81 -1.03 6.24
C ALA A 10 12.86 -2.34 5.44
N SER A 11 11.81 -2.64 4.70
CA SER A 11 11.67 -3.87 3.93
C SER A 11 11.21 -3.50 2.51
N PRO A 12 11.86 -4.03 1.46
CA PRO A 12 11.55 -3.60 0.08
C PRO A 12 10.22 -4.11 -0.44
N VAL A 13 9.66 -5.14 0.18
CA VAL A 13 8.43 -5.79 -0.30
C VAL A 13 7.50 -6.02 0.88
N PHE A 14 6.25 -5.64 0.72
CA PHE A 14 5.16 -5.97 1.64
C PHE A 14 4.02 -6.59 0.83
N HIS A 15 3.01 -7.15 1.50
CA HIS A 15 1.92 -7.85 0.83
C HIS A 15 0.60 -7.18 1.13
N ILE A 16 -0.22 -7.03 0.09
CA ILE A 16 -1.58 -6.47 0.20
C ILE A 16 -2.58 -7.56 -0.13
N ALA A 17 -3.49 -7.81 0.79
CA ALA A 17 -4.63 -8.71 0.59
C ALA A 17 -5.86 -7.91 0.19
N THR A 18 -6.60 -8.45 -0.76
CA THR A 18 -7.86 -7.89 -1.25
C THR A 18 -8.96 -8.93 -1.22
N VAL A 19 -10.19 -8.48 -1.42
CA VAL A 19 -11.37 -9.32 -1.49
C VAL A 19 -11.78 -9.48 -2.95
N ASP A 20 -12.00 -10.72 -3.38
CA ASP A 20 -12.45 -11.08 -4.73
C ASP A 20 -13.71 -11.92 -4.60
N GLY A 21 -14.87 -11.25 -4.50
CA GLY A 21 -16.12 -11.93 -4.17
C GLY A 21 -16.02 -12.56 -2.77
N ALA A 22 -16.12 -13.88 -2.69
CA ALA A 22 -15.99 -14.61 -1.44
C ALA A 22 -14.57 -15.15 -1.21
N LYS A 23 -13.61 -14.75 -2.04
CA LYS A 23 -12.25 -15.27 -2.00
C LYS A 23 -11.25 -14.20 -1.58
N ALA A 24 -10.21 -14.60 -0.87
CA ALA A 24 -9.09 -13.75 -0.54
C ALA A 24 -8.04 -13.81 -1.64
N ARG A 25 -7.42 -12.67 -1.94
CA ARG A 25 -6.27 -12.58 -2.86
C ARG A 25 -5.16 -11.82 -2.17
N VAL A 26 -3.92 -12.18 -2.46
CA VAL A 26 -2.75 -11.49 -1.89
C VAL A 26 -1.64 -11.42 -2.92
N ARG A 27 -0.88 -10.33 -2.92
CA ARG A 27 0.27 -10.13 -3.82
C ARG A 27 1.28 -9.18 -3.21
N PRO A 28 2.54 -9.23 -3.67
CA PRO A 28 3.55 -8.29 -3.21
C PRO A 28 3.36 -6.90 -3.80
N PHE A 29 3.75 -5.90 -3.02
CA PHE A 29 3.86 -4.50 -3.41
C PHE A 29 5.20 -3.95 -2.97
N GLY A 30 5.72 -2.98 -3.70
CA GLY A 30 7.00 -2.36 -3.39
C GLY A 30 6.97 -0.84 -3.26
N PHE A 31 5.82 -0.21 -3.51
CA PHE A 31 5.70 1.25 -3.48
C PHE A 31 4.81 1.70 -2.34
N ILE A 32 5.31 2.67 -1.55
CA ILE A 32 4.55 3.37 -0.53
C ILE A 32 5.09 4.78 -0.40
N MET A 33 4.21 5.77 -0.28
CA MET A 33 4.61 7.14 0.02
C MET A 33 3.60 7.79 0.94
N LYS A 34 4.07 8.75 1.75
CA LYS A 34 3.21 9.63 2.53
C LYS A 34 2.82 10.81 1.64
N ARG A 35 1.53 11.10 1.57
CA ARG A 35 1.00 12.25 0.85
C ARG A 35 -0.40 12.58 1.39
N ASN A 36 -0.75 13.87 1.47
CA ASN A 36 -2.07 14.31 1.93
C ASN A 36 -2.47 13.70 3.27
N ASN A 37 -1.49 13.58 4.18
CA ASN A 37 -1.71 13.06 5.52
C ASN A 37 -2.22 11.62 5.56
N THR A 38 -1.83 10.79 4.59
CA THR A 38 -2.13 9.36 4.54
C THR A 38 -1.04 8.61 3.79
N LEU A 39 -1.23 7.30 3.63
CA LEU A 39 -0.30 6.44 2.90
C LEU A 39 -0.86 6.12 1.53
N TYR A 40 -0.03 6.33 0.50
CA TYR A 40 -0.36 6.11 -0.90
C TYR A 40 0.39 4.93 -1.46
N PHE A 41 -0.26 4.25 -2.38
CA PHE A 41 0.23 3.11 -3.16
C PHE A 41 -0.06 3.36 -4.63
N CYS A 42 0.46 2.50 -5.50
CA CYS A 42 0.15 2.60 -6.92
C CYS A 42 -0.07 1.23 -7.55
N THR A 43 -0.81 1.22 -8.63
CA THR A 43 -1.03 0.03 -9.44
C THR A 43 -1.33 0.44 -10.88
N HIS A 44 -1.72 -0.51 -11.69
CA HIS A 44 -2.10 -0.29 -13.08
C HIS A 44 -3.50 -0.86 -13.30
N LYS A 45 -4.33 -0.14 -14.04
CA LYS A 45 -5.74 -0.52 -14.24
C LYS A 45 -5.93 -1.84 -14.99
N THR A 46 -4.88 -2.35 -15.61
CA THR A 46 -4.90 -3.68 -16.26
C THR A 46 -4.78 -4.85 -15.30
N LYS A 47 -4.40 -4.61 -14.06
CA LYS A 47 -4.17 -5.67 -13.07
C LYS A 47 -5.44 -6.09 -12.35
N ASP A 48 -5.49 -7.36 -11.93
CA ASP A 48 -6.63 -7.89 -11.18
C ASP A 48 -6.85 -7.15 -9.86
N VAL A 49 -5.77 -6.72 -9.21
CA VAL A 49 -5.88 -5.97 -7.95
C VAL A 49 -6.70 -4.71 -8.12
N TYR A 50 -6.58 -4.01 -9.24
CA TYR A 50 -7.37 -2.80 -9.50
C TYR A 50 -8.86 -3.15 -9.55
N LYS A 51 -9.23 -4.21 -10.28
CA LYS A 51 -10.63 -4.64 -10.39
C LYS A 51 -11.20 -5.05 -9.03
N GLN A 52 -10.40 -5.73 -8.23
CA GLN A 52 -10.81 -6.16 -6.89
C GLN A 52 -11.04 -4.96 -5.98
N LEU A 53 -10.14 -3.97 -6.02
CA LEU A 53 -10.27 -2.75 -5.21
C LEU A 53 -11.47 -1.90 -5.64
N LYS A 54 -11.79 -1.88 -6.93
CA LYS A 54 -12.99 -1.18 -7.42
C LYS A 54 -14.27 -1.78 -6.87
N GLN A 55 -14.32 -3.10 -6.73
CA GLN A 55 -15.51 -3.80 -6.23
C GLN A 55 -15.58 -3.82 -4.71
N ASN A 56 -14.43 -3.93 -4.04
CA ASN A 56 -14.35 -3.94 -2.59
C ASN A 56 -13.08 -3.21 -2.13
N PRO A 57 -13.22 -2.04 -1.51
CA PRO A 57 -12.07 -1.24 -1.12
C PRO A 57 -11.40 -1.67 0.19
N ASP A 58 -11.87 -2.73 0.83
CA ASP A 58 -11.25 -3.21 2.07
C ASP A 58 -9.97 -3.98 1.75
N ILE A 59 -8.89 -3.64 2.45
CA ILE A 59 -7.60 -4.32 2.29
C ILE A 59 -6.96 -4.59 3.64
N GLU A 60 -6.01 -5.50 3.60
CA GLU A 60 -5.09 -5.69 4.71
C GLU A 60 -3.67 -5.85 4.18
N ILE A 61 -2.73 -5.14 4.82
CA ILE A 61 -1.30 -5.25 4.52
C ILE A 61 -0.65 -6.11 5.58
N SER A 62 0.28 -6.97 5.16
CA SER A 62 1.15 -7.71 6.05
C SER A 62 2.60 -7.48 5.65
N ASP A 63 3.44 -7.20 6.63
CA ASP A 63 4.88 -6.99 6.41
C ASP A 63 5.67 -7.58 7.56
N MET A 64 6.65 -8.41 7.23
CA MET A 64 7.49 -9.08 8.23
C MET A 64 8.67 -8.19 8.59
N GLY A 65 8.85 -7.93 9.85
CA GLY A 65 9.99 -7.18 10.35
C GLY A 65 11.10 -8.09 10.89
N SER A 66 12.07 -7.48 11.57
CA SER A 66 13.10 -8.18 12.29
C SER A 66 12.60 -8.62 13.68
N ASN A 67 13.37 -9.47 14.35
CA ASN A 67 13.09 -9.91 15.74
C ASN A 67 11.71 -10.55 15.91
N SER A 68 11.27 -11.31 14.89
CA SER A 68 9.99 -12.04 14.93
C SER A 68 8.80 -11.12 15.19
N THR A 69 8.86 -9.90 14.65
CA THR A 69 7.74 -8.97 14.66
C THR A 69 7.15 -8.85 13.28
N TRP A 70 5.87 -8.54 13.20
CA TRP A 70 5.24 -8.24 11.92
C TRP A 70 4.18 -7.15 12.09
N LEU A 71 3.96 -6.42 11.00
CA LEU A 71 3.00 -5.34 10.94
C LEU A 71 1.78 -5.80 10.16
N ARG A 72 0.59 -5.43 10.63
CA ARG A 72 -0.64 -5.53 9.83
C ARG A 72 -1.31 -4.17 9.79
N ILE A 73 -1.72 -3.74 8.60
CA ILE A 73 -2.50 -2.53 8.43
C ILE A 73 -3.80 -2.94 7.75
N ARG A 74 -4.92 -2.73 8.43
CA ARG A 74 -6.23 -2.97 7.83
C ARG A 74 -6.96 -1.67 7.63
N GLY A 75 -7.67 -1.55 6.52
CA GLY A 75 -8.40 -0.32 6.26
C GLY A 75 -9.13 -0.35 4.94
N ARG A 76 -9.60 0.82 4.54
CA ARG A 76 -10.28 1.04 3.28
C ARG A 76 -9.47 1.99 2.42
N ILE A 77 -9.48 1.76 1.13
CA ILE A 77 -8.77 2.63 0.19
C ILE A 77 -9.74 3.46 -0.64
N ALA A 78 -9.21 4.54 -1.19
CA ALA A 78 -9.84 5.31 -2.23
C ALA A 78 -8.81 5.57 -3.33
N PHE A 79 -9.28 5.74 -4.57
CA PHE A 79 -8.40 6.07 -5.68
C PHE A 79 -8.21 7.57 -5.77
N ASP A 80 -6.98 7.96 -6.10
CA ASP A 80 -6.63 9.34 -6.45
C ASP A 80 -6.24 9.34 -7.92
N GLU A 81 -7.11 9.84 -8.79
CA GLU A 81 -6.88 9.82 -10.23
C GLU A 81 -6.29 11.12 -10.74
N THR A 82 -5.82 11.99 -9.86
CA THR A 82 -5.19 13.23 -10.27
C THR A 82 -3.84 13.00 -10.91
N ARG A 83 -3.48 13.81 -11.90
CA ARG A 83 -2.16 13.78 -12.49
C ARG A 83 -1.08 14.13 -11.48
N GLU A 84 -1.39 15.01 -10.53
CA GLU A 84 -0.45 15.40 -9.48
C GLU A 84 -0.01 14.20 -8.64
N SER A 85 -0.94 13.32 -8.23
CA SER A 85 -0.58 12.15 -7.44
C SER A 85 0.30 11.18 -8.22
N LYS A 86 0.02 11.00 -9.52
CA LYS A 86 0.86 10.17 -10.40
C LYS A 86 2.27 10.74 -10.50
N ALA A 87 2.38 12.04 -10.76
CA ALA A 87 3.68 12.71 -10.87
C ALA A 87 4.48 12.57 -9.57
N LYS A 88 3.83 12.72 -8.43
CA LYS A 88 4.48 12.54 -7.13
C LYS A 88 4.98 11.11 -6.91
N ALA A 89 4.25 10.11 -7.39
CA ALA A 89 4.69 8.72 -7.29
C ALA A 89 6.00 8.50 -8.04
N PHE A 90 6.10 8.98 -9.28
CA PHE A 90 7.33 8.85 -10.08
C PHE A 90 8.48 9.71 -9.55
N GLU A 91 8.16 10.86 -8.96
CA GLU A 91 9.16 11.69 -8.27
C GLU A 91 9.71 10.97 -7.04
N HIS A 92 8.84 10.33 -6.27
CA HIS A 92 9.21 9.60 -5.06
C HIS A 92 10.03 8.34 -5.37
N MET A 93 9.67 7.62 -6.43
CA MET A 93 10.36 6.39 -6.85
C MET A 93 10.59 6.41 -8.36
N PRO A 94 11.69 7.04 -8.83
CA PRO A 94 11.97 7.13 -10.27
C PRO A 94 12.08 5.77 -10.98
N ASP A 95 12.44 4.71 -10.27
CA ASP A 95 12.53 3.37 -10.84
C ASP A 95 11.18 2.84 -11.34
N LEU A 96 10.07 3.43 -10.92
CA LEU A 96 8.76 3.10 -11.48
C LEU A 96 8.71 3.33 -12.99
N LEU A 97 9.51 4.26 -13.53
CA LEU A 97 9.56 4.50 -14.97
C LEU A 97 10.08 3.30 -15.76
N LYS A 98 10.82 2.40 -15.12
CA LYS A 98 11.27 1.16 -15.75
C LYS A 98 10.12 0.20 -15.99
N ILE A 99 9.09 0.27 -15.16
CA ILE A 99 7.90 -0.58 -15.27
C ILE A 99 6.81 0.13 -16.07
N TYR A 100 6.66 1.44 -15.88
CA TYR A 100 5.63 2.28 -16.48
C TYR A 100 6.28 3.44 -17.22
N PRO A 101 6.82 3.21 -18.44
CA PRO A 101 7.66 4.20 -19.14
C PRO A 101 6.96 5.51 -19.48
N LYS A 102 5.62 5.51 -19.57
CA LYS A 102 4.87 6.74 -19.87
C LYS A 102 4.76 7.68 -18.64
N GLY A 103 5.11 7.19 -17.44
CA GLY A 103 5.06 7.99 -16.23
C GLY A 103 3.66 8.53 -15.94
N ALA A 104 3.61 9.82 -15.58
CA ALA A 104 2.33 10.48 -15.26
C ALA A 104 1.39 10.61 -16.45
N ASP A 105 1.87 10.41 -17.68
CA ASP A 105 1.03 10.41 -18.87
C ASP A 105 0.33 9.08 -19.13
N ASP A 106 0.66 8.04 -18.36
CA ASP A 106 0.00 6.75 -18.48
C ASP A 106 -1.39 6.82 -17.86
N GLU A 107 -2.43 6.81 -18.70
CA GLU A 107 -3.82 6.89 -18.25
C GLU A 107 -4.27 5.66 -17.45
N LEU A 108 -3.54 4.55 -17.57
CA LEU A 108 -3.86 3.31 -16.86
C LEU A 108 -3.12 3.18 -15.53
N PHE A 109 -2.09 3.99 -15.30
CA PHE A 109 -1.42 4.07 -14.01
C PHE A 109 -2.31 4.83 -13.02
N VAL A 110 -2.45 4.32 -11.81
CA VAL A 110 -3.31 4.93 -10.80
C VAL A 110 -2.70 4.82 -9.41
N THR A 111 -2.90 5.86 -8.60
CA THR A 111 -2.57 5.82 -7.18
C THR A 111 -3.82 5.56 -6.36
N PHE A 112 -3.64 4.94 -5.20
CA PHE A 112 -4.70 4.77 -4.21
C PHE A 112 -4.13 4.97 -2.82
N TYR A 113 -5.00 5.29 -1.88
CA TYR A 113 -4.57 5.66 -0.54
C TYR A 113 -5.54 5.12 0.52
N PHE A 114 -5.08 5.04 1.75
CA PHE A 114 -5.98 4.73 2.86
C PHE A 114 -6.88 5.92 3.17
N SER A 115 -8.18 5.73 3.04
CA SER A 115 -9.17 6.68 3.54
C SER A 115 -9.38 6.50 5.05
N GLU A 116 -9.21 5.26 5.54
CA GLU A 116 -9.14 4.95 6.96
C GLU A 116 -8.27 3.70 7.14
N ALA A 117 -7.52 3.64 8.23
CA ALA A 117 -6.64 2.50 8.48
C ALA A 117 -6.24 2.41 9.95
N VAL A 118 -5.96 1.18 10.38
CA VAL A 118 -5.39 0.89 11.69
C VAL A 118 -4.17 0.00 11.50
N ALA A 119 -3.03 0.44 12.03
CA ALA A 119 -1.79 -0.32 12.00
C ALA A 119 -1.56 -0.98 13.36
N THR A 120 -1.28 -2.28 13.35
CA THR A 120 -1.04 -3.06 14.55
C THR A 120 0.27 -3.82 14.42
N LEU A 121 1.12 -3.70 15.42
CA LEU A 121 2.38 -4.43 15.50
C LEU A 121 2.17 -5.69 16.33
N PHE A 122 2.60 -6.83 15.79
CA PHE A 122 2.48 -8.15 16.39
C PHE A 122 3.85 -8.74 16.70
N SER A 123 3.89 -9.60 17.71
CA SER A 123 5.05 -10.44 17.99
C SER A 123 4.56 -11.73 18.66
N PHE A 124 5.47 -12.70 18.84
CA PHE A 124 5.11 -13.93 19.52
C PHE A 124 5.13 -13.82 21.04
N THR A 125 5.71 -12.74 21.56
CA THR A 125 5.96 -12.60 23.01
C THR A 125 5.17 -11.49 23.67
N GLU A 126 4.75 -10.46 22.92
CA GLU A 126 4.06 -9.32 23.47
C GLU A 126 2.64 -9.22 22.91
N LYS A 127 1.79 -8.49 23.62
CA LYS A 127 0.43 -8.19 23.16
C LYS A 127 0.47 -7.33 21.90
N PRO A 128 -0.48 -7.51 20.97
CA PRO A 128 -0.60 -6.62 19.82
C PRO A 128 -0.72 -5.16 20.25
N LYS A 129 -0.04 -4.29 19.51
CA LYS A 129 0.04 -2.87 19.84
C LYS A 129 -0.30 -2.03 18.60
N ASN A 130 -1.27 -1.14 18.72
CA ASN A 130 -1.56 -0.19 17.66
C ASN A 130 -0.47 0.89 17.63
N ILE A 131 -0.05 1.24 16.42
CA ILE A 131 0.98 2.27 16.19
C ILE A 131 0.49 3.29 15.17
N PRO A 132 1.04 4.50 15.16
CA PRO A 132 0.69 5.50 14.15
C PRO A 132 1.06 5.04 12.74
N LEU A 133 0.33 5.53 11.74
CA LEU A 133 0.64 5.23 10.34
C LEU A 133 1.94 5.91 9.89
N PHE A 134 2.19 7.12 10.37
CA PHE A 134 3.37 7.92 10.02
C PHE A 134 3.70 8.96 11.09
#